data_ba7f04f0eceb3f9f206036ca50caf879
#
_entry.id   ba7f04f0eceb3f9f206036ca50caf879
#
_cell.length_a   1.000
_cell.length_b   1.000
_cell.length_c   1.000
_cell.angle_alpha   90.00
_cell.angle_beta   90.00
_cell.angle_gamma   90.00
#
_symmetry.space_group_name_H-M   'P 1'
#
loop_
_entity.id
_entity.type
_entity.pdbx_description
1 polymer ?
#
loop_
_entity_poly.entity_id
_entity_poly.type
_entity_poly.pdbx_seq_one_letter_code
_entity_poly.pdbx_strand_id
1 'polypeptide(L)'
;ICAKVPYEPAHSFREAVQSVWFIQLILQIESNGHSLSYGRFDQYMYPYYKKDMEAGTITREFAQELMDCIWVKLNDLNKCRDAASAEGFAGYSLFQNLIAGGQNKEGEDVTNDLSVMCIQASMHVHLPAPSLSVRVWNGSPHEFLIKAAELTRTGIGLPAYYNDEVIIPALQNRG
;
A
#
# COMPACT_ATOMS: atom_id res chain seq x y z
N ILE A 1 17.30 14.58 0.50
CA ILE A 1 16.35 13.64 1.11
C ILE A 1 17.13 12.51 1.77
N CYS A 2 17.86 11.69 1.04
CA CYS A 2 18.54 10.49 1.56
C CYS A 2 19.59 10.76 2.66
N ALA A 3 20.10 11.97 2.80
CA ALA A 3 20.97 12.36 3.90
C ALA A 3 20.21 12.72 5.19
N LYS A 4 18.88 12.83 5.09
CA LYS A 4 17.99 13.28 6.17
C LYS A 4 17.11 12.15 6.66
N VAL A 5 16.31 11.56 5.78
CA VAL A 5 15.41 10.48 6.14
C VAL A 5 16.03 9.10 5.90
N PRO A 6 15.79 8.10 6.75
CA PRO A 6 14.84 8.06 7.89
C PRO A 6 15.44 8.52 9.23
N TYR A 7 16.66 9.03 9.28
CA TYR A 7 17.32 9.45 10.51
C TYR A 7 16.58 10.61 11.20
N GLU A 8 16.13 11.59 10.40
CA GLU A 8 15.27 12.68 10.85
C GLU A 8 13.82 12.44 10.42
N PRO A 9 12.83 13.03 11.10
CA PRO A 9 11.43 12.96 10.69
C PRO A 9 11.21 13.50 9.27
N ALA A 10 10.32 12.87 8.53
CA ALA A 10 9.87 13.36 7.24
C ALA A 10 8.99 14.62 7.42
N HIS A 11 9.17 15.61 6.55
CA HIS A 11 8.39 16.85 6.54
C HIS A 11 7.55 17.05 5.27
N SER A 12 7.74 16.20 4.26
CA SER A 12 6.98 16.21 3.01
C SER A 12 6.54 14.82 2.62
N PHE A 13 5.57 14.73 1.71
CA PHE A 13 5.10 13.45 1.18
C PHE A 13 6.24 12.66 0.51
N ARG A 14 7.08 13.33 -0.28
CA ARG A 14 8.25 12.70 -0.92
C ARG A 14 9.25 12.17 0.11
N GLU A 15 9.52 12.91 1.18
CA GLU A 15 10.39 12.43 2.27
C GLU A 15 9.77 11.25 3.01
N ALA A 16 8.45 11.28 3.25
CA ALA A 16 7.74 10.19 3.91
C ALA A 16 7.78 8.90 3.06
N VAL A 17 7.51 8.98 1.76
CA VAL A 17 7.63 7.84 0.82
C VAL A 17 9.05 7.27 0.84
N GLN A 18 10.08 8.13 0.78
CA GLN A 18 11.47 7.69 0.82
C GLN A 18 11.84 7.05 2.16
N SER A 19 11.36 7.60 3.27
CA SER A 19 11.60 7.06 4.61
C SER A 19 10.99 5.66 4.75
N VAL A 20 9.73 5.50 4.36
CA VAL A 20 9.02 4.22 4.39
C VAL A 20 9.73 3.18 3.52
N TRP A 21 10.19 3.59 2.32
CA TRP A 21 10.96 2.70 1.45
C TRP A 21 12.26 2.22 2.12
N PHE A 22 13.05 3.10 2.72
CA PHE A 22 14.29 2.69 3.38
C PHE A 22 14.06 1.72 4.54
N ILE A 23 13.06 1.99 5.37
CA ILE A 23 12.71 1.11 6.48
C ILE A 23 12.26 -0.25 5.96
N GLN A 24 11.38 -0.27 4.95
CA GLN A 24 10.92 -1.52 4.34
C GLN A 24 12.07 -2.33 3.75
N LEU A 25 12.99 -1.68 3.04
CA LEU A 25 14.15 -2.34 2.45
C LEU A 25 15.02 -3.02 3.52
N ILE A 26 15.35 -2.31 4.60
CA ILE A 26 16.19 -2.86 5.67
C ILE A 26 15.48 -4.00 6.40
N LEU A 27 14.20 -3.85 6.72
CA LEU A 27 13.40 -4.90 7.35
C LEU A 27 13.29 -6.15 6.45
N GLN A 28 13.16 -5.98 5.14
CA GLN A 28 13.15 -7.08 4.17
C GLN A 28 14.52 -7.78 4.09
N ILE A 29 15.62 -7.04 4.14
CA ILE A 29 16.97 -7.62 4.19
C ILE A 29 17.14 -8.43 5.47
N GLU A 30 16.77 -7.89 6.62
CA GLU A 30 16.94 -8.53 7.91
C GLU A 30 16.07 -9.78 8.07
N SER A 31 14.83 -9.74 7.57
CA SER A 31 13.90 -10.88 7.59
C SER A 31 14.10 -11.86 6.42
N ASN A 32 15.09 -11.65 5.55
CA ASN A 32 15.24 -12.36 4.28
C ASN A 32 13.96 -12.32 3.42
N GLY A 33 13.30 -11.18 3.36
CA GLY A 33 12.11 -10.94 2.53
C GLY A 33 10.87 -11.72 3.02
N HIS A 34 10.69 -11.90 4.32
CA HIS A 34 9.56 -12.67 4.84
C HIS A 34 8.38 -11.79 5.26
N SER A 35 7.44 -11.56 4.32
CA SER A 35 6.06 -11.09 4.56
C SER A 35 5.91 -9.79 5.39
N LEU A 36 6.77 -8.79 5.19
CA LEU A 36 6.61 -7.50 5.85
C LEU A 36 5.60 -6.64 5.09
N SER A 37 4.50 -6.32 5.77
CA SER A 37 3.35 -5.62 5.20
C SER A 37 3.34 -4.15 5.58
N TYR A 38 2.91 -3.28 4.64
CA TYR A 38 2.75 -1.85 4.85
C TYR A 38 1.53 -1.49 5.72
N GLY A 39 0.57 -2.42 5.85
CA GLY A 39 -0.67 -2.15 6.56
C GLY A 39 -1.49 -1.05 5.90
N ARG A 40 -2.04 -0.15 6.71
CA ARG A 40 -2.91 0.95 6.24
C ARG A 40 -2.10 2.14 5.73
N PHE A 41 -1.39 1.93 4.64
CA PHE A 41 -0.50 2.90 4.02
C PHE A 41 -1.19 4.22 3.68
N ASP A 42 -2.39 4.15 3.14
CA ASP A 42 -3.20 5.30 2.79
C ASP A 42 -3.53 6.21 3.98
N GLN A 43 -3.57 5.66 5.22
CA GLN A 43 -3.92 6.42 6.41
C GLN A 43 -2.71 7.15 7.00
N TYR A 44 -1.60 6.46 7.22
CA TYR A 44 -0.45 7.11 7.87
C TYR A 44 0.35 8.01 6.92
N MET A 45 0.20 7.84 5.61
CA MET A 45 0.82 8.69 4.60
C MET A 45 -0.04 9.92 4.24
N TYR A 46 -1.35 9.85 4.43
CA TYR A 46 -2.28 10.90 4.02
C TYR A 46 -2.00 12.27 4.63
N PRO A 47 -1.61 12.41 5.91
CA PRO A 47 -1.29 13.72 6.48
C PRO A 47 -0.16 14.45 5.74
N TYR A 48 0.86 13.75 5.28
CA TYR A 48 1.96 14.32 4.51
C TYR A 48 1.49 14.75 3.11
N TYR A 49 0.74 13.89 2.43
CA TYR A 49 0.16 14.19 1.13
C TYR A 49 -0.75 15.41 1.19
N LYS A 50 -1.72 15.40 2.11
CA LYS A 50 -2.68 16.48 2.28
C LYS A 50 -2.00 17.82 2.55
N LYS A 51 -1.03 17.85 3.45
CA LYS A 51 -0.24 19.05 3.78
C LYS A 51 0.45 19.62 2.54
N ASP A 52 1.12 18.77 1.76
CA ASP A 52 1.87 19.22 0.58
C ASP A 52 0.94 19.66 -0.55
N MET A 53 -0.24 19.03 -0.71
CA MET A 53 -1.28 19.47 -1.66
C MET A 53 -1.86 20.81 -1.28
N GLU A 54 -2.21 21.03 0.00
CA GLU A 54 -2.74 22.30 0.50
C GLU A 54 -1.71 23.44 0.38
N ALA A 55 -0.44 23.12 0.54
CA ALA A 55 0.66 24.07 0.36
C ALA A 55 1.03 24.32 -1.12
N GLY A 56 0.48 23.55 -2.06
CA GLY A 56 0.82 23.62 -3.49
C GLY A 56 2.27 23.19 -3.81
N THR A 57 2.91 22.45 -2.92
CA THR A 57 4.30 21.98 -3.08
C THR A 57 4.40 20.68 -3.85
N ILE A 58 3.29 19.98 -4.03
CA ILE A 58 3.17 18.75 -4.83
C ILE A 58 1.91 18.82 -5.70
N THR A 59 1.94 18.19 -6.88
CA THR A 59 0.76 17.96 -7.70
C THR A 59 0.24 16.54 -7.52
N ARG A 60 -1.01 16.30 -7.88
CA ARG A 60 -1.61 14.96 -7.84
C ARG A 60 -0.86 13.97 -8.75
N GLU A 61 -0.46 14.44 -9.93
CA GLU A 61 0.28 13.64 -10.92
C GLU A 61 1.64 13.23 -10.36
N PHE A 62 2.38 14.17 -9.76
CA PHE A 62 3.68 13.86 -9.15
C PHE A 62 3.54 12.94 -7.93
N ALA A 63 2.48 13.10 -7.13
CA ALA A 63 2.20 12.18 -6.04
C ALA A 63 1.92 10.76 -6.56
N GLN A 64 1.15 10.63 -7.65
CA GLN A 64 0.91 9.33 -8.30
C GLN A 64 2.20 8.72 -8.85
N GLU A 65 3.08 9.52 -9.47
CA GLU A 65 4.38 9.06 -9.93
C GLU A 65 5.24 8.51 -8.79
N LEU A 66 5.24 9.16 -7.62
CA LEU A 66 5.93 8.64 -6.43
C LEU A 66 5.32 7.31 -5.95
N MET A 67 4.01 7.16 -6.02
CA MET A 67 3.32 5.90 -5.71
C MET A 67 3.72 4.81 -6.70
N ASP A 68 3.72 5.10 -7.98
CA ASP A 68 4.13 4.15 -9.03
C ASP A 68 5.60 3.72 -8.84
N CYS A 69 6.48 4.66 -8.48
CA CYS A 69 7.87 4.37 -8.15
C CYS A 69 8.03 3.39 -6.97
N ILE A 70 7.26 3.56 -5.88
CA ILE A 70 7.34 2.62 -4.75
C ILE A 70 6.79 1.25 -5.13
N TRP A 71 5.73 1.18 -5.98
CA TRP A 71 5.22 -0.09 -6.52
C TRP A 71 6.28 -0.83 -7.32
N VAL A 72 7.00 -0.15 -8.20
CA VAL A 72 8.14 -0.74 -8.93
C VAL A 72 9.19 -1.25 -7.95
N LYS A 73 9.58 -0.43 -6.96
CA LYS A 73 10.58 -0.81 -5.95
C LYS A 73 10.20 -2.02 -5.11
N LEU A 74 8.93 -2.21 -4.82
CA LEU A 74 8.45 -3.39 -4.09
C LEU A 74 8.61 -4.69 -4.88
N ASN A 75 8.63 -4.61 -6.20
CA ASN A 75 8.89 -5.75 -7.08
C ASN A 75 10.38 -6.01 -7.33
N ASP A 76 11.26 -5.05 -7.03
CA ASP A 76 12.72 -5.23 -7.07
C ASP A 76 13.25 -6.06 -5.88
N LEU A 77 12.47 -6.19 -4.82
CA LEU A 77 12.86 -6.94 -3.63
C LEU A 77 12.77 -8.46 -3.87
N ASN A 78 13.84 -9.17 -3.54
CA ASN A 78 13.90 -10.61 -3.68
C ASN A 78 14.48 -11.27 -2.42
N LYS A 79 14.12 -12.54 -2.23
CA LYS A 79 14.72 -13.40 -1.21
C LYS A 79 15.95 -14.12 -1.76
N CYS A 80 16.97 -14.28 -0.91
CA CYS A 80 18.01 -15.28 -1.13
C CYS A 80 17.49 -16.64 -0.63
N ARG A 81 17.36 -17.61 -1.53
CA ARG A 81 16.85 -18.96 -1.22
C ARG A 81 17.82 -20.03 -1.69
N ASP A 82 17.81 -21.18 -0.99
CA ASP A 82 18.42 -22.39 -1.52
C ASP A 82 17.68 -22.87 -2.79
N ALA A 83 18.32 -23.76 -3.56
CA ALA A 83 17.79 -24.19 -4.86
C ALA A 83 16.41 -24.85 -4.77
N ALA A 84 16.17 -25.69 -3.76
CA ALA A 84 14.89 -26.40 -3.60
C ALA A 84 13.75 -25.43 -3.24
N SER A 85 14.01 -24.50 -2.33
CA SER A 85 13.06 -23.43 -1.98
C SER A 85 12.80 -22.49 -3.14
N ALA A 86 13.83 -22.15 -3.93
CA ALA A 86 13.67 -21.31 -5.11
C ALA A 86 12.79 -21.97 -6.17
N GLU A 87 12.95 -23.28 -6.39
CA GLU A 87 12.11 -24.04 -7.32
C GLU A 87 10.64 -24.09 -6.85
N GLY A 88 10.40 -24.37 -5.56
CA GLY A 88 9.05 -24.49 -4.99
C GLY A 88 8.30 -23.18 -4.89
N PHE A 89 9.00 -22.04 -4.79
CA PHE A 89 8.40 -20.69 -4.62
C PHE A 89 8.68 -19.75 -5.79
N ALA A 90 9.14 -20.27 -6.92
CA ALA A 90 9.37 -19.46 -8.11
C ALA A 90 8.09 -18.74 -8.56
N GLY A 91 8.19 -17.43 -8.83
CA GLY A 91 7.08 -16.60 -9.26
C GLY A 91 6.18 -16.04 -8.16
N TYR A 92 6.39 -16.42 -6.89
CA TYR A 92 5.64 -15.83 -5.76
C TYR A 92 6.29 -14.53 -5.26
N SER A 93 5.46 -13.53 -5.03
CA SER A 93 5.88 -12.27 -4.42
C SER A 93 6.27 -12.46 -2.94
N LEU A 94 6.88 -11.42 -2.34
CA LEU A 94 7.26 -11.43 -0.92
C LEU A 94 6.08 -11.23 0.05
N PHE A 95 4.84 -11.26 -0.41
CA PHE A 95 3.62 -11.04 0.39
C PHE A 95 3.64 -9.71 1.15
N GLN A 96 4.10 -8.65 0.53
CA GLN A 96 4.06 -7.30 1.06
C GLN A 96 2.64 -6.75 0.93
N ASN A 97 1.82 -6.96 1.96
CA ASN A 97 0.42 -6.56 1.90
C ASN A 97 0.25 -5.07 2.22
N LEU A 98 -0.60 -4.40 1.47
CA LEU A 98 -0.99 -3.01 1.65
C LEU A 98 -2.51 -2.92 1.68
N ILE A 99 -3.04 -2.13 2.60
CA ILE A 99 -4.48 -2.01 2.83
C ILE A 99 -4.90 -0.58 2.52
N ALA A 100 -6.00 -0.43 1.78
CA ALA A 100 -6.60 0.86 1.45
C ALA A 100 -8.10 0.89 1.78
N GLY A 101 -8.60 2.07 2.15
CA GLY A 101 -10.00 2.34 2.45
C GLY A 101 -10.48 1.78 3.80
N GLY A 102 -11.80 1.65 3.93
CA GLY A 102 -12.45 1.10 5.11
C GLY A 102 -12.80 2.13 6.18
N GLN A 103 -13.15 1.63 7.36
CA GLN A 103 -13.62 2.43 8.48
C GLN A 103 -12.52 2.70 9.52
N ASN A 104 -12.67 3.82 10.26
CA ASN A 104 -11.93 4.12 11.48
C ASN A 104 -12.57 3.42 12.70
N LYS A 105 -12.10 3.73 13.91
CA LYS A 105 -12.62 3.17 15.16
C LYS A 105 -14.04 3.64 15.48
N GLU A 106 -14.39 4.80 14.97
CA GLU A 106 -15.68 5.46 15.16
C GLU A 106 -16.74 4.96 14.17
N GLY A 107 -16.35 4.10 13.20
CA GLY A 107 -17.24 3.56 12.16
C GLY A 107 -17.44 4.50 10.98
N GLU A 108 -16.59 5.51 10.83
CA GLU A 108 -16.64 6.47 9.73
C GLU A 108 -15.75 6.00 8.57
N ASP A 109 -16.13 6.34 7.34
CA ASP A 109 -15.30 6.07 6.17
C ASP A 109 -14.02 6.91 6.18
N VAL A 110 -12.89 6.28 5.93
CA VAL A 110 -11.58 6.96 5.86
C VAL A 110 -10.90 6.77 4.51
N THR A 111 -11.66 6.40 3.50
CA THR A 111 -11.19 6.38 2.12
C THR A 111 -10.74 7.79 1.73
N ASN A 112 -9.57 7.90 1.12
CA ASN A 112 -8.98 9.18 0.74
C ASN A 112 -8.29 9.08 -0.63
N ASP A 113 -7.71 10.18 -1.10
CA ASP A 113 -7.03 10.23 -2.40
C ASP A 113 -5.94 9.15 -2.54
N LEU A 114 -5.16 8.91 -1.48
CA LEU A 114 -4.13 7.87 -1.52
C LEU A 114 -4.71 6.47 -1.61
N SER A 115 -5.91 6.22 -1.07
CA SER A 115 -6.61 4.93 -1.23
C SER A 115 -6.87 4.64 -2.72
N VAL A 116 -7.29 5.67 -3.46
CA VAL A 116 -7.51 5.57 -4.92
C VAL A 116 -6.17 5.45 -5.67
N MET A 117 -5.16 6.23 -5.27
CA MET A 117 -3.83 6.19 -5.88
C MET A 117 -3.13 4.83 -5.72
N CYS A 118 -3.34 4.12 -4.61
CA CYS A 118 -2.85 2.74 -4.43
C CYS A 118 -3.42 1.78 -5.47
N ILE A 119 -4.72 1.91 -5.76
CA ILE A 119 -5.38 1.12 -6.81
C ILE A 119 -4.81 1.49 -8.19
N GLN A 120 -4.67 2.79 -8.46
CA GLN A 120 -4.11 3.29 -9.72
C GLN A 120 -2.67 2.81 -9.93
N ALA A 121 -1.82 2.87 -8.91
CA ALA A 121 -0.44 2.36 -8.98
C ALA A 121 -0.40 0.86 -9.32
N SER A 122 -1.30 0.05 -8.73
CA SER A 122 -1.42 -1.37 -9.08
C SER A 122 -1.84 -1.58 -10.54
N MET A 123 -2.69 -0.70 -11.09
CA MET A 123 -3.09 -0.75 -12.51
C MET A 123 -1.95 -0.31 -13.44
N HIS A 124 -1.22 0.76 -13.09
CA HIS A 124 -0.13 1.30 -13.91
C HIS A 124 1.06 0.34 -14.00
N VAL A 125 1.51 -0.14 -12.84
CA VAL A 125 2.69 -1.02 -12.74
C VAL A 125 2.37 -2.45 -13.16
N HIS A 126 1.15 -2.93 -12.88
CA HIS A 126 0.64 -4.25 -13.27
C HIS A 126 1.56 -5.41 -12.88
N LEU A 127 2.09 -5.36 -11.65
CA LEU A 127 2.95 -6.38 -11.06
C LEU A 127 2.34 -6.92 -9.74
N PRO A 128 2.75 -8.11 -9.27
CA PRO A 128 2.09 -8.79 -8.16
C PRO A 128 2.32 -8.16 -6.78
N ALA A 129 3.32 -7.28 -6.63
CA ALA A 129 3.58 -6.59 -5.37
C ALA A 129 3.30 -5.07 -5.49
N PRO A 130 2.77 -4.46 -4.42
CA PRO A 130 2.28 -5.07 -3.18
C PRO A 130 0.99 -5.87 -3.39
N SER A 131 0.73 -6.85 -2.53
CA SER A 131 -0.57 -7.52 -2.47
C SER A 131 -1.60 -6.53 -1.93
N LEU A 132 -2.28 -5.82 -2.83
CA LEU A 132 -3.25 -4.78 -2.46
C LEU A 132 -4.52 -5.42 -1.93
N SER A 133 -4.93 -4.97 -0.76
CA SER A 133 -6.22 -5.28 -0.14
C SER A 133 -7.06 -4.02 -0.01
N VAL A 134 -8.33 -4.08 -0.33
CA VAL A 134 -9.27 -2.98 -0.13
C VAL A 134 -10.29 -3.37 0.93
N ARG A 135 -10.51 -2.48 1.88
CA ARG A 135 -11.57 -2.61 2.86
C ARG A 135 -12.78 -1.85 2.36
N VAL A 136 -13.91 -2.54 2.34
CA VAL A 136 -15.18 -2.03 1.81
C VAL A 136 -16.30 -2.22 2.83
N TRP A 137 -17.33 -1.37 2.76
CA TRP A 137 -18.51 -1.42 3.58
C TRP A 137 -19.65 -0.64 2.89
N ASN A 138 -20.86 -0.64 3.43
CA ASN A 138 -22.01 0.01 2.81
C ASN A 138 -21.85 1.52 2.59
N GLY A 139 -21.02 2.18 3.40
CA GLY A 139 -20.70 3.62 3.25
C GLY A 139 -19.48 3.93 2.40
N SER A 140 -18.84 2.93 1.78
CA SER A 140 -17.68 3.17 0.92
C SER A 140 -18.02 4.06 -0.27
N PRO A 141 -17.18 5.05 -0.64
CA PRO A 141 -17.41 5.91 -1.79
C PRO A 141 -17.53 5.11 -3.09
N HIS A 142 -18.54 5.42 -3.89
CA HIS A 142 -18.83 4.71 -5.13
C HIS A 142 -17.66 4.75 -6.12
N GLU A 143 -16.95 5.90 -6.20
CA GLU A 143 -15.76 6.04 -7.04
C GLU A 143 -14.65 5.06 -6.63
N PHE A 144 -14.42 4.88 -5.33
CA PHE A 144 -13.44 3.92 -4.81
C PHE A 144 -13.79 2.48 -5.21
N LEU A 145 -15.08 2.12 -5.08
CA LEU A 145 -15.58 0.79 -5.47
C LEU A 145 -15.43 0.54 -6.98
N ILE A 146 -15.72 1.56 -7.81
CA ILE A 146 -15.51 1.47 -9.27
C ILE A 146 -14.03 1.26 -9.58
N LYS A 147 -13.13 2.01 -8.97
CA LYS A 147 -11.68 1.87 -9.20
C LYS A 147 -11.17 0.49 -8.78
N ALA A 148 -11.64 -0.02 -7.65
CA ALA A 148 -11.31 -1.39 -7.23
C ALA A 148 -11.82 -2.44 -8.24
N ALA A 149 -13.03 -2.29 -8.75
CA ALA A 149 -13.58 -3.16 -9.78
C ALA A 149 -12.83 -3.05 -11.12
N GLU A 150 -12.38 -1.85 -11.51
CA GLU A 150 -11.53 -1.64 -12.69
C GLU A 150 -10.21 -2.42 -12.56
N LEU A 151 -9.55 -2.38 -11.40
CA LEU A 151 -8.35 -3.18 -11.12
C LEU A 151 -8.66 -4.68 -11.21
N THR A 152 -9.76 -5.15 -10.61
CA THR A 152 -10.17 -6.56 -10.71
C THR A 152 -10.32 -7.00 -12.16
N ARG A 153 -10.90 -6.15 -13.00
CA ARG A 153 -11.12 -6.44 -14.43
C ARG A 153 -9.81 -6.61 -15.22
N THR A 154 -8.67 -6.09 -14.73
CA THR A 154 -7.38 -6.29 -15.38
C THR A 154 -6.88 -7.73 -15.37
N GLY A 155 -7.46 -8.58 -14.50
CA GLY A 155 -7.09 -10.00 -14.39
C GLY A 155 -5.80 -10.28 -13.62
N ILE A 156 -5.19 -9.26 -12.99
CA ILE A 156 -3.95 -9.43 -12.21
C ILE A 156 -4.16 -10.18 -10.87
N GLY A 157 -5.41 -10.44 -10.48
CA GLY A 157 -5.72 -11.11 -9.22
C GLY A 157 -5.77 -10.17 -8.01
N LEU A 158 -5.82 -8.86 -8.24
CA LEU A 158 -5.92 -7.80 -7.23
C LEU A 158 -7.17 -6.94 -7.48
N PRO A 159 -7.63 -6.22 -6.45
CA PRO A 159 -7.31 -6.32 -5.03
C PRO A 159 -8.03 -7.47 -4.33
N ALA A 160 -7.57 -7.83 -3.12
CA ALA A 160 -8.36 -8.64 -2.22
C ALA A 160 -9.41 -7.76 -1.53
N TYR A 161 -10.66 -8.23 -1.47
CA TYR A 161 -11.76 -7.46 -0.85
C TYR A 161 -12.05 -7.95 0.56
N TYR A 162 -12.11 -7.03 1.51
CA TYR A 162 -12.47 -7.29 2.90
C TYR A 162 -13.65 -6.43 3.31
N ASN A 163 -14.78 -7.07 3.67
CA ASN A 163 -15.96 -6.36 4.15
C ASN A 163 -15.84 -6.06 5.64
N ASP A 164 -15.75 -4.78 5.98
CA ASP A 164 -15.61 -4.30 7.36
C ASP A 164 -16.79 -4.71 8.24
N GLU A 165 -18.02 -4.76 7.69
CA GLU A 165 -19.21 -5.16 8.43
C GLU A 165 -19.18 -6.62 8.88
N VAL A 166 -18.34 -7.44 8.26
CA VAL A 166 -18.14 -8.85 8.62
C VAL A 166 -16.88 -9.04 9.45
N ILE A 167 -15.76 -8.43 9.00
CA ILE A 167 -14.44 -8.68 9.58
C ILE A 167 -14.30 -8.01 10.94
N ILE A 168 -14.75 -6.75 11.10
CA ILE A 168 -14.61 -6.03 12.36
C ILE A 168 -15.32 -6.77 13.51
N PRO A 169 -16.61 -7.11 13.41
CA PRO A 169 -17.28 -7.88 14.45
C PRO A 169 -16.65 -9.25 14.70
N ALA A 170 -16.22 -9.94 13.64
CA ALA A 170 -15.60 -11.25 13.77
C ALA A 170 -14.28 -11.21 14.55
N LEU A 171 -13.48 -10.15 14.38
CA LEU A 171 -12.24 -9.96 15.13
C LEU A 171 -12.50 -9.51 16.56
N GLN A 172 -13.45 -8.60 16.78
CA GLN A 172 -13.85 -8.15 18.13
C GLN A 172 -14.37 -9.29 19.00
N ASN A 173 -15.09 -10.26 18.41
CA ASN A 173 -15.59 -11.43 19.13
C ASN A 173 -14.52 -12.48 19.49
N ARG A 174 -13.31 -12.37 18.94
CA ARG A 174 -12.19 -13.29 19.19
C ARG A 174 -11.12 -12.76 20.15
N GLY A 175 -11.13 -11.50 20.45
CA GLY A 175 -10.15 -10.81 21.28
C GLY A 175 -10.77 -9.95 22.32
#